data_09d64e23852e66624a9703167119bec6
#
_entry.id   09d64e23852e66624a9703167119bec6
#
_cell.length_a   1.000
_cell.length_b   1.000
_cell.length_c   1.000
_cell.angle_alpha   90.00
_cell.angle_beta   90.00
_cell.angle_gamma   90.00
#
_symmetry.space_group_name_H-M   'P 1'
#
loop_
_entity.id
_entity.type
_entity.pdbx_description
1 polymer ?
#
loop_
_entity_poly.entity_id
_entity_poly.type
_entity_poly.pdbx_seq_one_letter_code
_entity_poly.pdbx_strand_id
1 'polypeptide(L)'
;NGKEIDQILKNTVLIIDPMFNPDGRDRFVNWVNGNRGAIPTSDGQDREHNEPWPGGRTNHYLFDMNRDWMPVTQPESNGRIKLFHHWRPQFVLDAHEMGGNSTFFFQPGIPSRNNPNTPQKTFDLTNKLIPFHSKRLDSIQSMYLTKESYDDFYYGKGSTFSDIHGSVGILFEQASSRALHRETNQGRLTYAF
;
A
#
# COMPACT_ATOMS: atom_id res chain seq x y z
N ASN A 1 7.78 20.07 7.46
CA ASN A 1 7.98 21.51 7.35
C ASN A 1 7.13 22.05 6.20
N GLY A 2 6.11 22.92 6.47
CA GLY A 2 5.16 23.40 5.45
C GLY A 2 5.85 24.05 4.25
N LYS A 3 6.91 24.81 4.48
CA LYS A 3 7.66 25.50 3.42
C LYS A 3 8.32 24.54 2.41
N GLU A 4 8.77 23.37 2.86
CA GLU A 4 9.36 22.35 2.00
C GLU A 4 8.29 21.70 1.11
N ILE A 5 7.15 21.39 1.67
CA ILE A 5 6.00 20.84 0.94
C ILE A 5 5.47 21.86 -0.09
N ASP A 6 5.33 23.13 0.30
CA ASP A 6 4.91 24.20 -0.61
C ASP A 6 5.87 24.34 -1.80
N GLN A 7 7.18 24.17 -1.58
CA GLN A 7 8.16 24.23 -2.65
C GLN A 7 8.05 23.03 -3.61
N ILE A 8 7.80 21.84 -3.09
CA ILE A 8 7.57 20.64 -3.91
C ILE A 8 6.32 20.81 -4.76
N LEU A 9 5.20 21.25 -4.15
CA LEU A 9 3.92 21.38 -4.83
C LEU A 9 3.87 22.48 -5.88
N LYS A 10 4.83 23.41 -5.91
CA LYS A 10 4.92 24.42 -6.99
C LYS A 10 5.12 23.81 -8.38
N ASN A 11 5.80 22.65 -8.46
CA ASN A 11 6.19 22.00 -9.70
C ASN A 11 5.70 20.53 -9.78
N THR A 12 4.84 20.13 -8.86
CA THR A 12 4.37 18.74 -8.76
C THR A 12 2.85 18.72 -8.63
N VAL A 13 2.20 17.88 -9.41
CA VAL A 13 0.78 17.53 -9.23
C VAL A 13 0.74 16.27 -8.38
N LEU A 14 0.05 16.34 -7.25
CA LEU A 14 -0.19 15.19 -6.39
C LEU A 14 -1.64 14.75 -6.57
N ILE A 15 -1.85 13.52 -7.01
CA ILE A 15 -3.16 12.89 -7.15
C ILE A 15 -3.28 11.83 -6.07
N ILE A 16 -4.33 11.91 -5.26
CA ILE A 16 -4.58 10.97 -4.17
C ILE A 16 -5.91 10.26 -4.45
N ASP A 17 -5.89 8.93 -4.50
CA ASP A 17 -7.07 8.08 -4.46
C ASP A 17 -7.19 7.50 -3.04
N PRO A 18 -7.93 8.13 -2.13
CA PRO A 18 -7.99 7.73 -0.72
C PRO A 18 -8.91 6.52 -0.50
N MET A 19 -9.63 6.09 -1.52
CA MET A 19 -10.66 5.05 -1.39
C MET A 19 -10.60 4.06 -2.56
N PHE A 20 -9.48 3.36 -2.65
CA PHE A 20 -9.19 2.41 -3.72
C PHE A 20 -10.28 1.33 -3.90
N ASN A 21 -10.89 0.86 -2.81
CA ASN A 21 -11.94 -0.14 -2.78
C ASN A 21 -13.03 0.26 -1.77
N PRO A 22 -14.07 1.01 -2.20
CA PRO A 22 -15.12 1.51 -1.32
C PRO A 22 -15.87 0.38 -0.59
N ASP A 23 -16.23 -0.68 -1.30
CA ASP A 23 -16.98 -1.81 -0.73
C ASP A 23 -16.19 -2.55 0.35
N GLY A 24 -14.91 -2.78 0.09
CA GLY A 24 -14.00 -3.40 1.04
C GLY A 24 -13.77 -2.54 2.27
N ARG A 25 -13.59 -1.23 2.07
CA ARG A 25 -13.48 -0.27 3.17
C ARG A 25 -14.72 -0.29 4.05
N ASP A 26 -15.89 -0.26 3.45
CA ASP A 26 -17.15 -0.23 4.20
C ASP A 26 -17.36 -1.53 4.99
N ARG A 27 -17.02 -2.68 4.42
CA ARG A 27 -17.05 -3.95 5.17
C ARG A 27 -16.10 -3.92 6.37
N PHE A 28 -14.87 -3.48 6.18
CA PHE A 28 -13.88 -3.39 7.24
C PHE A 28 -14.33 -2.44 8.36
N VAL A 29 -14.75 -1.23 8.01
CA VAL A 29 -15.18 -0.21 8.98
C VAL A 29 -16.41 -0.66 9.76
N ASN A 30 -17.39 -1.27 9.09
CA ASN A 30 -18.58 -1.80 9.76
C ASN A 30 -18.24 -2.95 10.69
N TRP A 31 -17.31 -3.84 10.31
CA TRP A 31 -16.83 -4.90 11.18
C TRP A 31 -16.18 -4.34 12.45
N VAL A 32 -15.20 -3.45 12.31
CA VAL A 32 -14.50 -2.84 13.43
C VAL A 32 -15.50 -2.11 14.35
N ASN A 33 -16.33 -1.25 13.78
CA ASN A 33 -17.32 -0.48 14.56
C ASN A 33 -18.36 -1.36 15.27
N GLY A 34 -18.73 -2.47 14.67
CA GLY A 34 -19.70 -3.40 15.27
C GLY A 34 -19.11 -4.35 16.31
N ASN A 35 -17.79 -4.51 16.34
CA ASN A 35 -17.12 -5.48 17.22
C ASN A 35 -16.19 -4.85 18.26
N ARG A 36 -15.85 -3.57 18.14
CA ARG A 36 -15.04 -2.88 19.13
C ARG A 36 -15.82 -2.70 20.44
N GLY A 37 -15.14 -2.90 21.55
CA GLY A 37 -15.67 -2.61 22.87
C GLY A 37 -15.77 -1.10 23.16
N ALA A 38 -16.49 -0.74 24.25
CA ALA A 38 -16.55 0.64 24.74
C ALA A 38 -15.15 1.13 25.21
N ILE A 39 -14.32 0.22 25.66
CA ILE A 39 -12.92 0.47 26.01
C ILE A 39 -12.07 -0.18 24.91
N PRO A 40 -11.23 0.59 24.19
CA PRO A 40 -10.33 0.02 23.19
C PRO A 40 -9.40 -1.03 23.80
N THR A 41 -9.21 -2.14 23.10
CA THR A 41 -8.26 -3.20 23.50
C THR A 41 -7.10 -3.26 22.52
N SER A 42 -5.89 -3.54 23.04
CA SER A 42 -4.71 -3.79 22.23
C SER A 42 -4.47 -5.27 21.92
N ASP A 43 -5.30 -6.17 22.49
CA ASP A 43 -5.18 -7.61 22.30
C ASP A 43 -5.46 -7.98 20.83
N GLY A 44 -4.44 -8.46 20.15
CA GLY A 44 -4.55 -8.87 18.74
C GLY A 44 -5.49 -10.07 18.51
N GLN A 45 -5.93 -10.77 19.55
CA GLN A 45 -6.92 -11.84 19.47
C GLN A 45 -8.36 -11.32 19.60
N ASP A 46 -8.53 -10.06 19.99
CA ASP A 46 -9.86 -9.46 20.08
C ASP A 46 -10.55 -9.48 18.71
N ARG A 47 -11.87 -9.59 18.75
CA ARG A 47 -12.69 -9.74 17.55
C ARG A 47 -12.62 -8.54 16.63
N GLU A 48 -12.41 -7.34 17.15
CA GLU A 48 -12.29 -6.13 16.32
C GLU A 48 -11.11 -6.20 15.35
N HIS A 49 -10.02 -6.93 15.71
CA HIS A 49 -8.82 -7.07 14.88
C HIS A 49 -8.89 -8.22 13.87
N ASN A 50 -9.94 -9.02 13.89
CA ASN A 50 -10.05 -10.27 13.14
C ASN A 50 -11.32 -10.30 12.27
N GLU A 51 -11.33 -9.50 11.22
CA GLU A 51 -12.46 -9.49 10.28
C GLU A 51 -12.61 -10.84 9.57
N PRO A 52 -13.85 -11.33 9.39
CA PRO A 52 -14.10 -12.57 8.67
C PRO A 52 -14.00 -12.35 7.16
N TRP A 53 -13.84 -13.46 6.43
CA TRP A 53 -14.02 -13.42 4.97
C TRP A 53 -15.44 -12.92 4.62
N PRO A 54 -15.61 -12.07 3.57
CA PRO A 54 -14.61 -11.67 2.54
C PRO A 54 -13.68 -10.52 2.92
N GLY A 55 -13.83 -9.90 4.07
CA GLY A 55 -12.98 -8.83 4.56
C GLY A 55 -12.93 -7.58 3.67
N GLY A 56 -11.98 -6.69 3.96
CA GLY A 56 -11.78 -5.44 3.23
C GLY A 56 -11.02 -5.56 1.92
N ARG A 57 -10.50 -6.74 1.57
CA ARG A 57 -9.62 -6.91 0.40
C ARG A 57 -10.33 -6.79 -0.94
N THR A 58 -11.54 -7.32 -1.04
CA THR A 58 -12.27 -7.47 -2.31
C THR A 58 -13.41 -6.46 -2.46
N ASN A 59 -13.80 -6.15 -3.72
CA ASN A 59 -14.96 -5.31 -4.00
C ASN A 59 -16.29 -6.04 -3.77
N HIS A 60 -17.41 -5.45 -4.22
CA HIS A 60 -18.75 -6.03 -4.11
C HIS A 60 -18.85 -7.44 -4.73
N TYR A 61 -18.20 -7.63 -5.87
CA TYR A 61 -18.21 -8.89 -6.62
C TYR A 61 -17.10 -9.86 -6.21
N LEU A 62 -16.41 -9.60 -5.10
CA LEU A 62 -15.32 -10.40 -4.55
C LEU A 62 -14.06 -10.46 -5.43
N PHE A 63 -13.85 -9.45 -6.27
CA PHE A 63 -12.61 -9.28 -7.01
C PHE A 63 -11.58 -8.48 -6.21
N ASP A 64 -10.32 -8.93 -6.27
CA ASP A 64 -9.19 -8.17 -5.74
C ASP A 64 -8.83 -7.02 -6.69
N MET A 65 -9.13 -5.81 -6.29
CA MET A 65 -8.87 -4.60 -7.09
C MET A 65 -7.38 -4.40 -7.37
N ASN A 66 -6.50 -4.88 -6.49
CA ASN A 66 -5.06 -4.82 -6.72
C ASN A 66 -4.51 -6.07 -7.43
N ARG A 67 -5.35 -6.76 -8.17
CA ARG A 67 -5.02 -7.78 -9.18
C ARG A 67 -5.67 -7.48 -10.53
N ASP A 68 -6.44 -6.40 -10.61
CA ASP A 68 -7.27 -6.07 -11.77
C ASP A 68 -6.76 -4.86 -12.58
N TRP A 69 -5.53 -4.38 -12.32
CA TRP A 69 -4.95 -3.26 -13.08
C TRP A 69 -4.75 -3.58 -14.57
N MET A 70 -4.33 -4.80 -14.91
CA MET A 70 -4.12 -5.22 -16.29
C MET A 70 -5.38 -5.85 -16.92
N PRO A 71 -6.13 -6.75 -16.22
CA PRO A 71 -7.35 -7.33 -16.77
C PRO A 71 -8.49 -6.32 -16.96
N VAL A 72 -8.58 -5.32 -16.08
CA VAL A 72 -9.59 -4.23 -16.13
C VAL A 72 -11.02 -4.78 -16.23
N THR A 73 -11.35 -5.77 -15.43
CA THR A 73 -12.65 -6.45 -15.45
C THR A 73 -13.71 -5.72 -14.62
N GLN A 74 -13.26 -4.89 -13.68
CA GLN A 74 -14.13 -4.19 -12.74
C GLN A 74 -14.29 -2.71 -13.11
N PRO A 75 -15.47 -2.10 -12.85
CA PRO A 75 -15.72 -0.69 -13.18
C PRO A 75 -14.76 0.27 -12.48
N GLU A 76 -14.37 -0.01 -11.24
CA GLU A 76 -13.39 0.77 -10.47
C GLU A 76 -12.01 0.76 -11.18
N SER A 77 -11.58 -0.41 -11.61
CA SER A 77 -10.33 -0.55 -12.37
C SER A 77 -10.38 0.22 -13.67
N ASN A 78 -11.50 0.18 -14.40
CA ASN A 78 -11.68 0.92 -15.65
C ASN A 78 -11.55 2.43 -15.42
N GLY A 79 -12.18 2.96 -14.38
CA GLY A 79 -12.06 4.39 -14.01
C GLY A 79 -10.60 4.77 -13.70
N ARG A 80 -9.92 3.95 -12.92
CA ARG A 80 -8.53 4.16 -12.50
C ARG A 80 -7.55 4.11 -13.68
N ILE A 81 -7.69 3.14 -14.57
CA ILE A 81 -6.83 3.02 -15.74
C ILE A 81 -7.00 4.22 -16.69
N LYS A 82 -8.23 4.72 -16.88
CA LYS A 82 -8.47 5.95 -17.63
C LYS A 82 -7.78 7.16 -16.99
N LEU A 83 -7.87 7.28 -15.67
CA LEU A 83 -7.19 8.34 -14.93
C LEU A 83 -5.67 8.25 -15.05
N PHE A 84 -5.11 7.05 -14.90
CA PHE A 84 -3.68 6.77 -15.08
C PHE A 84 -3.20 7.19 -16.47
N HIS A 85 -3.89 6.79 -17.53
CA HIS A 85 -3.50 7.14 -18.90
C HIS A 85 -3.72 8.63 -19.23
N HIS A 86 -4.67 9.28 -18.58
CA HIS A 86 -4.88 10.72 -18.72
C HIS A 86 -3.72 11.52 -18.14
N TRP A 87 -3.29 11.20 -16.92
CA TRP A 87 -2.26 11.92 -16.20
C TRP A 87 -0.83 11.47 -16.51
N ARG A 88 -0.64 10.19 -16.86
CA ARG A 88 0.66 9.57 -17.09
C ARG A 88 1.67 9.94 -15.99
N PRO A 89 1.39 9.57 -14.74
CA PRO A 89 2.22 9.98 -13.60
C PRO A 89 3.64 9.45 -13.75
N GLN A 90 4.63 10.19 -13.25
CA GLN A 90 6.03 9.73 -13.20
C GLN A 90 6.24 8.70 -12.10
N PHE A 91 5.47 8.82 -11.00
CA PHE A 91 5.49 7.90 -9.87
C PHE A 91 4.08 7.48 -9.50
N VAL A 92 3.91 6.22 -9.13
CA VAL A 92 2.69 5.67 -8.54
C VAL A 92 3.04 5.01 -7.24
N LEU A 93 2.51 5.51 -6.14
CA LEU A 93 2.66 4.91 -4.83
C LEU A 93 1.43 4.04 -4.54
N ASP A 94 1.66 2.76 -4.34
CA ASP A 94 0.67 1.77 -3.91
C ASP A 94 0.86 1.53 -2.41
N ALA A 95 0.07 2.22 -1.59
CA ALA A 95 0.20 2.21 -0.14
C ALA A 95 -0.67 1.12 0.47
N HIS A 96 -0.04 0.21 1.20
CA HIS A 96 -0.64 -0.97 1.79
C HIS A 96 -0.36 -1.14 3.27
N GLU A 97 -1.10 -2.06 3.87
CA GLU A 97 -0.87 -2.54 5.22
C GLU A 97 -0.55 -4.04 5.23
N MET A 98 0.50 -4.41 5.95
CA MET A 98 0.86 -5.81 6.20
C MET A 98 0.49 -6.24 7.62
N GLY A 99 0.85 -7.46 8.02
CA GLY A 99 0.48 -8.02 9.33
C GLY A 99 0.88 -7.15 10.51
N GLY A 100 0.08 -7.14 11.57
CA GLY A 100 0.29 -6.30 12.76
C GLY A 100 1.61 -6.57 13.51
N ASN A 101 2.21 -7.75 13.35
CA ASN A 101 3.50 -8.11 13.93
C ASN A 101 4.69 -7.80 12.99
N SER A 102 4.50 -6.93 12.00
CA SER A 102 5.50 -6.54 11.02
C SER A 102 6.05 -5.14 11.28
N THR A 103 6.61 -4.50 10.27
CA THR A 103 7.22 -3.18 10.34
C THR A 103 6.85 -2.36 9.08
N PHE A 104 7.80 -1.71 8.44
CA PHE A 104 7.65 -1.10 7.11
C PHE A 104 8.31 -1.96 6.05
N PHE A 105 7.76 -1.92 4.85
CA PHE A 105 8.42 -2.37 3.63
C PHE A 105 8.33 -1.27 2.57
N PHE A 106 9.38 -1.11 1.79
CA PHE A 106 9.37 -0.32 0.56
C PHE A 106 10.15 -1.04 -0.55
N GLN A 107 9.65 -0.91 -1.78
CA GLN A 107 10.34 -1.49 -2.95
C GLN A 107 11.77 -0.96 -3.11
N PRO A 108 12.67 -1.77 -3.73
CA PRO A 108 12.38 -2.97 -4.52
C PRO A 108 12.09 -4.21 -3.66
N GLY A 109 11.35 -5.15 -4.24
CA GLY A 109 11.13 -6.48 -3.70
C GLY A 109 12.32 -7.43 -3.97
N ILE A 110 12.07 -8.74 -3.91
CA ILE A 110 13.09 -9.78 -4.14
C ILE A 110 13.52 -9.75 -5.61
N PRO A 111 14.80 -9.51 -5.94
CA PRO A 111 15.26 -9.36 -7.33
C PRO A 111 14.95 -10.56 -8.23
N SER A 112 14.99 -11.78 -7.70
CA SER A 112 14.68 -13.02 -8.45
C SER A 112 13.18 -13.19 -8.75
N ARG A 113 12.32 -12.31 -8.20
CA ARG A 113 10.87 -12.27 -8.43
C ARG A 113 10.43 -11.06 -9.24
N ASN A 114 11.36 -10.38 -9.90
CA ASN A 114 11.04 -9.31 -10.83
C ASN A 114 10.57 -9.89 -12.16
N ASN A 115 9.64 -9.20 -12.82
CA ASN A 115 9.24 -9.58 -14.17
C ASN A 115 10.36 -9.24 -15.17
N PRO A 116 10.83 -10.21 -15.97
CA PRO A 116 11.94 -9.99 -16.90
C PRO A 116 11.61 -9.00 -18.04
N ASN A 117 10.34 -8.71 -18.27
CA ASN A 117 9.91 -7.74 -19.28
C ASN A 117 9.84 -6.31 -18.75
N THR A 118 10.01 -6.08 -17.45
CA THR A 118 10.08 -4.73 -16.88
C THR A 118 11.38 -4.05 -17.31
N PRO A 119 11.33 -2.81 -17.84
CA PRO A 119 12.53 -2.10 -18.26
C PRO A 119 13.55 -1.94 -17.11
N GLN A 120 14.80 -2.25 -17.36
CA GLN A 120 15.88 -2.12 -16.35
C GLN A 120 15.95 -0.72 -15.75
N LYS A 121 15.67 0.31 -16.54
CA LYS A 121 15.64 1.72 -16.09
C LYS A 121 14.67 1.93 -14.92
N THR A 122 13.54 1.23 -14.88
CA THR A 122 12.56 1.31 -13.79
C THR A 122 13.18 0.81 -12.49
N PHE A 123 13.80 -0.38 -12.52
CA PHE A 123 14.53 -0.91 -11.35
C PHE A 123 15.68 -0.01 -10.90
N ASP A 124 16.41 0.59 -11.84
CA ASP A 124 17.50 1.53 -11.51
C ASP A 124 16.96 2.78 -10.80
N LEU A 125 15.80 3.29 -11.21
CA LEU A 125 15.15 4.43 -10.57
C LEU A 125 14.62 4.05 -9.18
N THR A 126 13.95 2.91 -9.04
CA THR A 126 13.48 2.39 -7.75
C THR A 126 14.64 2.21 -6.77
N ASN A 127 15.78 1.65 -7.23
CA ASN A 127 16.96 1.50 -6.39
C ASN A 127 17.52 2.85 -5.92
N LYS A 128 17.42 3.93 -6.72
CA LYS A 128 17.84 5.28 -6.31
C LYS A 128 16.99 5.89 -5.21
N LEU A 129 15.78 5.39 -4.99
CA LEU A 129 14.89 5.87 -3.93
C LEU A 129 15.22 5.25 -2.56
N ILE A 130 15.88 4.09 -2.52
CA ILE A 130 16.23 3.39 -1.28
C ILE A 130 16.86 4.30 -0.22
N PRO A 131 17.92 5.10 -0.53
CA PRO A 131 18.57 5.94 0.47
C PRO A 131 17.64 7.00 1.09
N PHE A 132 16.66 7.47 0.35
CA PHE A 132 15.70 8.47 0.85
C PHE A 132 14.71 7.83 1.85
N HIS A 133 14.20 6.66 1.51
CA HIS A 133 13.28 5.92 2.39
C HIS A 133 13.99 5.45 3.65
N SER A 134 15.14 4.80 3.52
CA SER A 134 15.93 4.31 4.67
C SER A 134 16.30 5.46 5.60
N LYS A 135 16.86 6.55 5.08
CA LYS A 135 17.20 7.74 5.89
C LYS A 135 15.98 8.27 6.67
N ARG A 136 14.81 8.28 6.04
CA ARG A 136 13.59 8.75 6.71
C ARG A 136 13.16 7.82 7.83
N LEU A 137 13.14 6.51 7.58
CA LEU A 137 12.75 5.51 8.57
C LEU A 137 13.77 5.42 9.71
N ASP A 138 15.07 5.50 9.41
CA ASP A 138 16.15 5.59 10.40
C ASP A 138 15.97 6.81 11.31
N SER A 139 15.58 7.96 10.74
CA SER A 139 15.39 9.19 11.50
C SER A 139 14.26 9.12 12.54
N ILE A 140 13.31 8.23 12.36
CA ILE A 140 12.21 7.95 13.30
C ILE A 140 12.42 6.62 14.04
N GLN A 141 13.61 6.03 13.92
CA GLN A 141 13.99 4.77 14.56
C GLN A 141 13.02 3.61 14.26
N SER A 142 12.45 3.60 13.08
CA SER A 142 11.56 2.53 12.61
C SER A 142 12.33 1.48 11.84
N MET A 143 12.08 0.22 12.15
CA MET A 143 12.58 -0.90 11.35
C MET A 143 11.89 -0.92 9.99
N TYR A 144 12.57 -1.46 8.98
CA TYR A 144 12.02 -1.63 7.64
C TYR A 144 12.64 -2.83 6.94
N LEU A 145 11.95 -3.30 5.91
CA LEU A 145 12.36 -4.35 5.00
C LEU A 145 12.46 -3.76 3.59
N THR A 146 13.42 -4.22 2.81
CA THR A 146 13.58 -3.93 1.38
C THR A 146 14.37 -5.06 0.72
N LYS A 147 14.17 -5.30 -0.58
CA LYS A 147 14.77 -6.39 -1.35
C LYS A 147 14.43 -7.80 -0.84
N GLU A 148 13.32 -7.91 -0.12
CA GLU A 148 12.82 -9.15 0.46
C GLU A 148 11.29 -9.17 0.48
N SER A 149 10.69 -10.30 0.85
CA SER A 149 9.27 -10.55 1.07
C SER A 149 8.38 -10.44 -0.17
N TYR A 150 8.39 -9.31 -0.85
CA TYR A 150 7.47 -8.99 -1.95
C TYR A 150 8.09 -9.25 -3.33
N ASP A 151 7.21 -9.50 -4.31
CA ASP A 151 7.58 -9.62 -5.72
C ASP A 151 7.23 -8.37 -6.51
N ASP A 152 7.86 -8.24 -7.68
CA ASP A 152 7.56 -7.22 -8.68
C ASP A 152 7.35 -7.88 -10.04
N PHE A 153 6.39 -8.84 -10.09
CA PHE A 153 6.21 -9.74 -11.23
C PHE A 153 4.90 -9.51 -11.98
N TYR A 154 3.76 -9.52 -11.28
CA TYR A 154 2.45 -9.51 -11.92
C TYR A 154 1.96 -8.09 -12.20
N TYR A 155 1.80 -7.75 -13.47
CA TYR A 155 1.37 -6.42 -13.92
C TYR A 155 -0.09 -6.05 -13.59
N GLY A 156 -0.85 -6.93 -13.01
CA GLY A 156 -2.18 -6.62 -12.47
C GLY A 156 -2.17 -5.90 -11.13
N LYS A 157 -0.98 -5.64 -10.53
CA LYS A 157 -0.81 -4.84 -9.31
C LYS A 157 -0.50 -3.38 -9.65
N GLY A 158 -0.93 -2.44 -8.81
CA GLY A 158 -0.71 -1.01 -9.02
C GLY A 158 0.76 -0.62 -9.10
N SER A 159 1.58 -1.18 -8.23
CA SER A 159 3.01 -0.96 -8.22
C SER A 159 3.72 -1.47 -9.48
N THR A 160 3.30 -2.61 -10.02
CA THR A 160 3.97 -3.26 -11.16
C THR A 160 3.40 -2.82 -12.51
N PHE A 161 2.09 -2.52 -12.59
CA PHE A 161 1.46 -2.01 -13.80
C PHE A 161 2.12 -0.73 -14.30
N SER A 162 2.44 0.16 -13.39
CA SER A 162 3.06 1.45 -13.69
C SER A 162 4.40 1.31 -14.37
N ASP A 163 5.18 0.30 -14.00
CA ASP A 163 6.55 0.06 -14.46
C ASP A 163 6.66 -0.21 -15.95
N ILE A 164 5.65 -0.84 -16.55
CA ILE A 164 5.62 -1.09 -18.00
C ILE A 164 4.96 0.04 -18.80
N HIS A 165 4.43 1.06 -18.12
CA HIS A 165 3.77 2.21 -18.74
C HIS A 165 4.56 3.50 -18.64
N GLY A 166 5.86 3.42 -18.33
CA GLY A 166 6.77 4.56 -18.29
C GLY A 166 6.75 5.35 -16.98
N SER A 167 6.09 4.83 -15.96
CA SER A 167 6.13 5.33 -14.59
C SER A 167 7.09 4.50 -13.73
N VAL A 168 7.33 4.92 -12.51
CA VAL A 168 7.94 4.08 -11.47
C VAL A 168 6.86 3.74 -10.45
N GLY A 169 6.50 2.46 -10.37
CA GLY A 169 5.59 1.95 -9.36
C GLY A 169 6.35 1.65 -8.06
N ILE A 170 5.75 1.99 -6.94
CA ILE A 170 6.36 1.78 -5.62
C ILE A 170 5.33 1.18 -4.69
N LEU A 171 5.62 0.00 -4.19
CA LEU A 171 4.87 -0.60 -3.09
C LEU A 171 5.44 -0.10 -1.76
N PHE A 172 4.55 0.45 -0.95
CA PHE A 172 4.78 0.72 0.47
C PHE A 172 3.85 -0.14 1.30
N GLU A 173 4.42 -0.79 2.32
CA GLU A 173 3.65 -1.54 3.30
C GLU A 173 4.00 -1.06 4.71
N GLN A 174 3.02 -1.03 5.59
CA GLN A 174 3.23 -0.75 7.01
C GLN A 174 2.50 -1.76 7.87
N ALA A 175 3.00 -1.97 9.09
CA ALA A 175 2.33 -2.81 10.06
C ALA A 175 0.94 -2.26 10.39
N SER A 176 -0.10 -3.08 10.25
CA SER A 176 -1.48 -2.69 10.51
C SER A 176 -1.90 -2.95 11.95
N SER A 177 -2.67 -2.03 12.51
CA SER A 177 -3.37 -2.28 13.78
C SER A 177 -4.58 -3.19 13.61
N ARG A 178 -5.15 -3.26 12.41
CA ARG A 178 -6.41 -3.94 12.09
C ARG A 178 -7.62 -3.40 12.85
N ALA A 179 -7.50 -2.30 13.58
CA ALA A 179 -8.55 -1.51 14.23
C ALA A 179 -7.93 -0.21 14.78
N LEU A 180 -8.33 0.25 15.97
CA LEU A 180 -7.80 1.50 16.54
C LEU A 180 -6.32 1.39 16.92
N HIS A 181 -5.95 0.35 17.67
CA HIS A 181 -4.56 0.05 18.03
C HIS A 181 -4.43 -1.43 18.39
N ARG A 182 -3.22 -1.94 18.26
CA ARG A 182 -2.91 -3.32 18.56
C ARG A 182 -1.52 -3.45 19.16
N GLU A 183 -1.35 -4.31 20.15
CA GLU A 183 -0.04 -4.71 20.64
C GLU A 183 0.53 -5.84 19.79
N THR A 184 1.77 -5.66 19.35
CA THR A 184 2.51 -6.70 18.65
C THR A 184 3.06 -7.74 19.61
N ASN A 185 3.47 -8.90 19.12
CA ASN A 185 4.14 -9.93 19.91
C ASN A 185 5.45 -9.46 20.58
N GLN A 186 5.96 -8.29 20.19
CA GLN A 186 7.14 -7.66 20.76
C GLN A 186 6.80 -6.52 21.73
N GLY A 187 5.54 -6.38 22.12
CA GLY A 187 5.08 -5.32 23.03
C GLY A 187 4.99 -3.93 22.39
N ARG A 188 5.08 -3.81 21.06
CA ARG A 188 4.95 -2.54 20.36
C ARG A 188 3.49 -2.27 20.04
N LEU A 189 3.01 -1.05 20.27
CA LEU A 189 1.69 -0.61 19.81
C LEU A 189 1.75 -0.13 18.37
N THR A 190 0.79 -0.58 17.57
CA THR A 190 0.48 -0.04 16.25
C THR A 190 -0.89 0.64 16.31
N TYR A 191 -1.06 1.69 15.52
CA TYR A 191 -2.28 2.50 15.51
C TYR A 191 -2.83 2.58 14.09
N ALA A 192 -4.17 2.67 13.97
CA ALA A 192 -4.79 3.07 12.73
C ALA A 192 -4.47 4.55 12.44
N PHE A 193 -4.35 4.88 11.17
CA PHE A 193 -4.15 6.24 10.66
C PHE A 193 -5.46 6.85 10.18
#